data_3a76145dd2dc7f0e8a6088743c71fe15
#
_entry.id   3a76145dd2dc7f0e8a6088743c71fe15
#
_cell.length_a   1.000
_cell.length_b   1.000
_cell.length_c   1.000
_cell.angle_alpha   90.00
_cell.angle_beta   90.00
_cell.angle_gamma   90.00
#
_symmetry.space_group_name_H-M   'P 1'
#
loop_
_entity.id
_entity.type
_entity.pdbx_description
1 polymer ?
#
loop_
_entity_poly.entity_id
_entity_poly.type
_entity_poly.pdbx_seq_one_letter_code
_entity_poly.pdbx_strand_id
1 'polypeptide(L)'
;MFQDFDLIKFLILAVCCFIASVVDAISGGGGLISLPDYFAVGFPPHMALGTNKLSAFLSTFASAFKFWKAKKINVEIVSKLFAFSLAGAVLGVKTAVSIDTKYFKPISFAILILVFLYALKNKSMGEVNYYKRTTPKTLLLGKLMAFGLGFYDGFLGPGTAAFLMFCLIKIFKLDFSSASGNTKILNLSSNFASLVVFGFLGKLNWLYGIPIALVMTVGAIIGARLAILKGNKFIKPVFLVVTIVLILKMSVEIFF
;
A
#
# COMPACT_ATOMS: atom_id res chain seq x y z
N MET A 1 -26.94 10.00 -4.96
CA MET A 1 -26.13 11.15 -4.52
C MET A 1 -24.71 11.17 -5.13
N PHE A 2 -24.26 10.14 -5.84
CA PHE A 2 -22.98 10.07 -6.59
C PHE A 2 -23.20 9.58 -8.02
N GLN A 3 -24.39 9.82 -8.59
CA GLN A 3 -24.70 9.51 -9.99
C GLN A 3 -24.22 10.61 -10.94
N ASP A 4 -24.03 11.84 -10.42
CA ASP A 4 -23.56 12.97 -11.21
C ASP A 4 -22.08 13.24 -10.94
N PHE A 5 -21.34 13.52 -12.03
CA PHE A 5 -19.94 13.87 -11.97
C PHE A 5 -19.77 15.31 -11.49
N ASP A 6 -19.09 15.49 -10.36
CA ASP A 6 -18.75 16.81 -9.81
C ASP A 6 -17.27 17.10 -10.12
N LEU A 7 -17.02 18.08 -10.98
CA LEU A 7 -15.69 18.44 -11.42
C LEU A 7 -14.79 18.94 -10.29
N ILE A 8 -15.34 19.66 -9.30
CA ILE A 8 -14.54 20.19 -8.18
C ILE A 8 -14.06 19.02 -7.30
N LYS A 9 -14.95 18.11 -6.95
CA LYS A 9 -14.60 16.89 -6.20
C LYS A 9 -13.59 16.04 -6.94
N PHE A 10 -13.75 15.90 -8.26
CA PHE A 10 -12.80 15.18 -9.09
C PHE A 10 -11.43 15.84 -9.08
N LEU A 11 -11.32 17.16 -9.23
CA LEU A 11 -10.03 17.86 -9.23
C LEU A 11 -9.31 17.74 -7.89
N ILE A 12 -10.03 17.85 -6.77
CA ILE A 12 -9.46 17.64 -5.42
C ILE A 12 -8.89 16.22 -5.32
N LEU A 13 -9.71 15.20 -5.64
CA LEU A 13 -9.27 13.81 -5.62
C LEU A 13 -8.08 13.58 -6.57
N ALA A 14 -8.10 14.16 -7.77
CA ALA A 14 -7.03 13.97 -8.76
C ALA A 14 -5.68 14.46 -8.24
N VAL A 15 -5.62 15.66 -7.64
CA VAL A 15 -4.38 16.23 -7.09
C VAL A 15 -3.88 15.40 -5.91
N CYS A 16 -4.75 15.12 -4.95
CA CYS A 16 -4.38 14.39 -3.74
C CYS A 16 -3.99 12.94 -4.05
N CYS A 17 -4.76 12.25 -4.89
CA CYS A 17 -4.47 10.88 -5.30
C CYS A 17 -3.23 10.78 -6.21
N PHE A 18 -2.93 11.80 -7.02
CA PHE A 18 -1.66 11.87 -7.76
C PHE A 18 -0.47 11.88 -6.79
N ILE A 19 -0.47 12.78 -5.80
CA ILE A 19 0.57 12.87 -4.78
C ILE A 19 0.66 11.54 -3.99
N ALA A 20 -0.49 11.01 -3.59
CA ALA A 20 -0.58 9.73 -2.90
C ALA A 20 0.10 8.59 -3.68
N SER A 21 -0.14 8.53 -4.99
CA SER A 21 0.43 7.48 -5.84
C SER A 21 1.93 7.63 -6.08
N VAL A 22 2.45 8.87 -6.17
CA VAL A 22 3.91 9.13 -6.22
C VAL A 22 4.56 8.63 -4.94
N VAL A 23 4.03 9.02 -3.79
CA VAL A 23 4.54 8.63 -2.46
C VAL A 23 4.46 7.11 -2.29
N ASP A 24 3.31 6.51 -2.66
CA ASP A 24 3.12 5.07 -2.56
C ASP A 24 4.12 4.29 -3.38
N ALA A 25 4.40 4.73 -4.60
CA ALA A 25 5.34 4.06 -5.48
C ALA A 25 6.79 4.11 -4.95
N ILE A 26 7.15 5.14 -4.18
CA ILE A 26 8.50 5.30 -3.60
C ILE A 26 8.65 4.42 -2.35
N SER A 27 7.78 4.62 -1.37
CA SER A 27 7.97 4.11 0.00
C SER A 27 6.76 3.39 0.58
N GLY A 28 5.65 3.34 -0.15
CA GLY A 28 4.36 2.90 0.39
C GLY A 28 3.65 3.99 1.20
N GLY A 29 2.42 3.73 1.60
CA GLY A 29 1.65 4.65 2.46
C GLY A 29 0.68 5.57 1.72
N GLY A 30 0.61 5.52 0.40
CA GLY A 30 -0.32 6.35 -0.39
C GLY A 30 -1.79 6.22 0.01
N GLY A 31 -2.21 5.04 0.45
CA GLY A 31 -3.58 4.81 0.92
C GLY A 31 -3.99 5.67 2.12
N LEU A 32 -3.02 6.16 2.90
CA LEU A 32 -3.27 7.08 4.02
C LEU A 32 -3.51 8.53 3.57
N ILE A 33 -3.14 8.84 2.35
CA ILE A 33 -3.48 10.11 1.70
C ILE A 33 -4.78 9.91 0.92
N SER A 34 -4.83 8.97 -0.01
CA SER A 34 -5.95 8.81 -0.94
C SER A 34 -7.27 8.43 -0.27
N LEU A 35 -7.29 7.53 0.72
CA LEU A 35 -8.55 7.09 1.31
C LEU A 35 -9.30 8.20 2.06
N PRO A 36 -8.66 9.02 2.92
CA PRO A 36 -9.34 10.18 3.51
C PRO A 36 -9.84 11.20 2.50
N ASP A 37 -9.17 11.33 1.34
CA ASP A 37 -9.63 12.26 0.32
C ASP A 37 -10.97 11.81 -0.28
N TYR A 38 -11.16 10.50 -0.47
CA TYR A 38 -12.48 9.95 -0.83
C TYR A 38 -13.54 10.25 0.23
N PHE A 39 -13.19 10.16 1.51
CA PHE A 39 -14.11 10.54 2.60
C PHE A 39 -14.41 12.04 2.61
N ALA A 40 -13.38 12.88 2.43
CA ALA A 40 -13.52 14.34 2.44
C ALA A 40 -14.44 14.86 1.32
N VAL A 41 -14.45 14.21 0.16
CA VAL A 41 -15.39 14.54 -0.92
C VAL A 41 -16.75 13.87 -0.76
N GLY A 42 -16.98 13.13 0.35
CA GLY A 42 -18.28 12.62 0.77
C GLY A 42 -18.62 11.19 0.33
N PHE A 43 -17.64 10.37 -0.09
CA PHE A 43 -17.92 8.96 -0.41
C PHE A 43 -18.34 8.18 0.83
N PRO A 44 -19.38 7.33 0.75
CA PRO A 44 -19.70 6.37 1.80
C PRO A 44 -18.52 5.43 2.05
N PRO A 45 -18.26 4.99 3.32
CA PRO A 45 -17.04 4.27 3.68
C PRO A 45 -16.68 3.08 2.79
N HIS A 46 -17.60 2.16 2.56
CA HIS A 46 -17.33 0.98 1.73
C HIS A 46 -17.14 1.31 0.25
N MET A 47 -17.80 2.36 -0.25
CA MET A 47 -17.61 2.83 -1.63
C MET A 47 -16.27 3.54 -1.78
N ALA A 48 -15.84 4.33 -0.79
CA ALA A 48 -14.51 4.94 -0.73
C ALA A 48 -13.42 3.85 -0.75
N LEU A 49 -13.55 2.83 0.11
CA LEU A 49 -12.61 1.70 0.15
C LEU A 49 -12.54 0.98 -1.21
N GLY A 50 -13.68 0.57 -1.77
CA GLY A 50 -13.72 -0.14 -3.04
C GLY A 50 -13.17 0.69 -4.19
N THR A 51 -13.61 1.95 -4.33
CA THR A 51 -13.16 2.85 -5.41
C THR A 51 -11.67 3.15 -5.30
N ASN A 52 -11.15 3.34 -4.08
CA ASN A 52 -9.71 3.48 -3.85
C ASN A 52 -8.94 2.22 -4.27
N LYS A 53 -9.48 1.01 -4.04
CA LYS A 53 -8.84 -0.25 -4.49
C LYS A 53 -8.77 -0.38 -6.01
N LEU A 54 -9.77 0.11 -6.74
CA LEU A 54 -9.73 0.19 -8.20
C LEU A 54 -8.58 1.08 -8.65
N SER A 55 -8.48 2.29 -8.10
CA SER A 55 -7.43 3.25 -8.46
C SER A 55 -6.04 2.75 -8.03
N ALA A 56 -5.94 2.16 -6.84
CA ALA A 56 -4.70 1.59 -6.33
C ALA A 56 -4.23 0.38 -7.15
N PHE A 57 -5.14 -0.46 -7.64
CA PHE A 57 -4.78 -1.63 -8.46
C PHE A 57 -4.05 -1.22 -9.73
N LEU A 58 -4.60 -0.30 -10.53
CA LEU A 58 -3.98 0.16 -11.77
C LEU A 58 -2.65 0.90 -11.52
N SER A 59 -2.63 1.75 -10.51
CA SER A 59 -1.44 2.47 -10.06
C SER A 59 -0.32 1.51 -9.62
N THR A 60 -0.68 0.51 -8.79
CA THR A 60 0.28 -0.49 -8.31
C THR A 60 0.77 -1.39 -9.45
N PHE A 61 -0.10 -1.75 -10.39
CA PHE A 61 0.29 -2.51 -11.59
C PHE A 61 1.36 -1.76 -12.39
N ALA A 62 1.15 -0.46 -12.64
CA ALA A 62 2.10 0.37 -13.39
C ALA A 62 3.46 0.49 -12.67
N SER A 63 3.45 0.72 -11.36
CA SER A 63 4.68 0.79 -10.58
C SER A 63 5.39 -0.58 -10.50
N ALA A 64 4.67 -1.67 -10.28
CA ALA A 64 5.19 -3.03 -10.29
C ALA A 64 5.89 -3.35 -11.63
N PHE A 65 5.27 -2.99 -12.74
CA PHE A 65 5.86 -3.17 -14.08
C PHE A 65 7.18 -2.39 -14.26
N LYS A 66 7.28 -1.17 -13.70
CA LYS A 66 8.53 -0.39 -13.71
C LYS A 66 9.63 -1.07 -12.89
N PHE A 67 9.31 -1.53 -11.69
CA PHE A 67 10.26 -2.26 -10.84
C PHE A 67 10.66 -3.62 -11.46
N TRP A 68 9.73 -4.30 -12.14
CA TRP A 68 10.03 -5.52 -12.89
C TRP A 68 11.06 -5.27 -13.98
N LYS A 69 10.84 -4.28 -14.85
CA LYS A 69 11.79 -3.88 -15.89
C LYS A 69 13.16 -3.50 -15.35
N ALA A 70 13.19 -2.88 -14.16
CA ALA A 70 14.42 -2.50 -13.47
C ALA A 70 15.12 -3.66 -12.74
N LYS A 71 14.60 -4.89 -12.83
CA LYS A 71 15.11 -6.10 -12.15
C LYS A 71 15.20 -5.92 -10.61
N LYS A 72 14.26 -5.16 -10.03
CA LYS A 72 14.17 -4.92 -8.59
C LYS A 72 13.18 -5.83 -7.87
N ILE A 73 12.63 -6.84 -8.56
CA ILE A 73 11.71 -7.82 -8.02
C ILE A 73 12.41 -9.18 -7.93
N ASN A 74 12.35 -9.77 -6.74
CA ASN A 74 12.80 -11.14 -6.53
C ASN A 74 11.63 -12.10 -6.76
N VAL A 75 11.63 -12.74 -7.95
CA VAL A 75 10.54 -13.64 -8.38
C VAL A 75 10.39 -14.83 -7.43
N GLU A 76 11.49 -15.33 -6.87
CA GLU A 76 11.45 -16.47 -5.93
C GLU A 76 10.63 -16.13 -4.68
N ILE A 77 10.80 -14.92 -4.14
CA ILE A 77 10.06 -14.46 -2.95
C ILE A 77 8.60 -14.22 -3.31
N VAL A 78 8.33 -13.38 -4.32
CA VAL A 78 6.95 -12.94 -4.60
C VAL A 78 6.05 -14.07 -5.08
N SER A 79 6.56 -15.02 -5.87
CA SER A 79 5.77 -16.18 -6.34
C SER A 79 5.28 -17.06 -5.19
N LYS A 80 6.10 -17.21 -4.14
CA LYS A 80 5.76 -18.01 -2.96
C LYS A 80 4.83 -17.30 -1.99
N LEU A 81 4.73 -15.96 -2.06
CA LEU A 81 3.96 -15.13 -1.12
C LEU A 81 2.67 -14.56 -1.72
N PHE A 82 2.59 -14.45 -3.05
CA PHE A 82 1.48 -13.82 -3.78
C PHE A 82 0.10 -14.37 -3.38
N ALA A 83 -0.06 -15.69 -3.40
CA ALA A 83 -1.33 -16.33 -3.07
C ALA A 83 -1.75 -16.10 -1.59
N PHE A 84 -0.79 -15.98 -0.68
CA PHE A 84 -1.08 -15.70 0.73
C PHE A 84 -1.55 -14.26 0.94
N SER A 85 -0.95 -13.29 0.27
CA SER A 85 -1.42 -11.89 0.28
C SER A 85 -2.83 -11.78 -0.31
N LEU A 86 -3.09 -12.47 -1.42
CA LEU A 86 -4.39 -12.52 -2.07
C LEU A 86 -5.47 -13.12 -1.14
N ALA A 87 -5.20 -14.29 -0.56
CA ALA A 87 -6.14 -14.97 0.34
C ALA A 87 -6.43 -14.12 1.59
N GLY A 88 -5.39 -13.52 2.18
CA GLY A 88 -5.55 -12.58 3.28
C GLY A 88 -6.48 -11.43 2.92
N ALA A 89 -6.27 -10.80 1.75
CA ALA A 89 -7.09 -9.65 1.32
C ALA A 89 -8.56 -10.01 1.08
N VAL A 90 -8.85 -11.18 0.51
CA VAL A 90 -10.25 -11.65 0.37
C VAL A 90 -10.94 -11.73 1.73
N LEU A 91 -10.28 -12.33 2.72
CA LEU A 91 -10.82 -12.42 4.08
C LEU A 91 -10.92 -11.04 4.74
N GLY A 92 -9.91 -10.17 4.52
CA GLY A 92 -9.92 -8.80 5.03
C GLY A 92 -11.12 -7.99 4.56
N VAL A 93 -11.41 -8.01 3.24
CA VAL A 93 -12.59 -7.30 2.71
C VAL A 93 -13.89 -7.87 3.26
N LYS A 94 -14.04 -9.20 3.32
CA LYS A 94 -15.24 -9.83 3.89
C LYS A 94 -15.46 -9.40 5.34
N THR A 95 -14.39 -9.29 6.11
CA THR A 95 -14.42 -8.80 7.49
C THR A 95 -14.76 -7.32 7.56
N ALA A 96 -14.19 -6.48 6.66
CA ALA A 96 -14.41 -5.04 6.62
C ALA A 96 -15.88 -4.66 6.41
N VAL A 97 -16.63 -5.45 5.62
CA VAL A 97 -18.04 -5.19 5.39
C VAL A 97 -18.96 -5.70 6.52
N SER A 98 -18.40 -6.47 7.47
CA SER A 98 -19.15 -7.12 8.56
C SER A 98 -18.85 -6.52 9.94
N ILE A 99 -17.73 -5.81 10.12
CA ILE A 99 -17.23 -5.35 11.43
C ILE A 99 -16.86 -3.87 11.37
N ASP A 100 -17.09 -3.15 12.48
CA ASP A 100 -16.67 -1.76 12.64
C ASP A 100 -15.13 -1.62 12.62
N THR A 101 -14.64 -0.75 11.76
CA THR A 101 -13.21 -0.54 11.52
C THR A 101 -12.48 0.15 12.68
N LYS A 102 -13.19 0.67 13.68
CA LYS A 102 -12.64 1.46 14.80
C LYS A 102 -11.57 0.71 15.61
N TYR A 103 -11.70 -0.62 15.74
CA TYR A 103 -10.75 -1.41 16.53
C TYR A 103 -9.37 -1.59 15.89
N PHE A 104 -9.26 -1.41 14.57
CA PHE A 104 -8.01 -1.63 13.84
C PHE A 104 -7.12 -0.39 13.75
N LYS A 105 -7.70 0.81 13.90
CA LYS A 105 -6.92 2.06 13.89
C LYS A 105 -5.86 2.10 14.99
N PRO A 106 -6.16 1.80 16.28
CA PRO A 106 -5.15 1.78 17.35
C PRO A 106 -4.05 0.75 17.13
N ILE A 107 -4.40 -0.44 16.61
CA ILE A 107 -3.41 -1.49 16.32
C ILE A 107 -2.45 -1.04 15.22
N SER A 108 -2.99 -0.48 14.14
CA SER A 108 -2.19 0.04 13.01
C SER A 108 -1.26 1.17 13.46
N PHE A 109 -1.75 2.05 14.32
CA PHE A 109 -0.97 3.13 14.92
C PHE A 109 0.20 2.61 15.75
N ALA A 110 -0.04 1.64 16.63
CA ALA A 110 1.01 1.03 17.43
C ALA A 110 2.09 0.36 16.56
N ILE A 111 1.68 -0.38 15.50
CA ILE A 111 2.62 -1.01 14.57
C ILE A 111 3.44 0.04 13.82
N LEU A 112 2.83 1.14 13.36
CA LEU A 112 3.56 2.23 12.69
C LEU A 112 4.63 2.85 13.58
N ILE A 113 4.32 3.12 14.85
CA ILE A 113 5.29 3.62 15.82
C ILE A 113 6.47 2.65 15.98
N LEU A 114 6.19 1.36 16.18
CA LEU A 114 7.23 0.34 16.32
C LEU A 114 8.13 0.24 15.08
N VAL A 115 7.54 0.26 13.88
CA VAL A 115 8.27 0.25 12.61
C VAL A 115 9.16 1.49 12.49
N PHE A 116 8.62 2.66 12.82
CA PHE A 116 9.35 3.93 12.76
C PHE A 116 10.53 3.96 13.74
N LEU A 117 10.30 3.65 15.01
CA LEU A 117 11.36 3.62 16.03
C LEU A 117 12.45 2.60 15.67
N TYR A 118 12.06 1.44 15.16
CA TYR A 118 13.02 0.44 14.70
C TYR A 118 13.86 0.96 13.52
N ALA A 119 13.22 1.61 12.53
CA ALA A 119 13.90 2.15 11.36
C ALA A 119 14.88 3.29 11.72
N LEU A 120 14.50 4.15 12.69
CA LEU A 120 15.38 5.21 13.21
C LEU A 120 16.60 4.63 13.93
N LYS A 121 16.40 3.64 14.80
CA LYS A 121 17.48 3.03 15.59
C LYS A 121 18.48 2.28 14.70
N ASN A 122 18.00 1.68 13.60
CA ASN A 122 18.83 0.88 12.70
C ASN A 122 19.17 1.66 11.42
N LYS A 123 20.14 2.56 11.53
CA LYS A 123 20.57 3.46 10.43
C LYS A 123 20.96 2.70 9.15
N SER A 124 21.54 1.50 9.26
CA SER A 124 21.94 0.66 8.10
C SER A 124 20.82 -0.24 7.55
N MET A 125 19.61 -0.20 8.11
CA MET A 125 18.49 -1.01 7.65
C MET A 125 18.18 -0.74 6.17
N GLY A 126 18.17 -1.80 5.35
CA GLY A 126 17.80 -1.73 3.94
C GLY A 126 18.76 -0.95 3.04
N GLU A 127 19.96 -0.60 3.48
CA GLU A 127 20.95 0.08 2.64
C GLU A 127 21.61 -0.88 1.64
N VAL A 128 21.87 -2.10 2.06
CA VAL A 128 22.51 -3.15 1.25
C VAL A 128 21.62 -4.38 1.18
N ASN A 129 21.60 -5.02 0.04
CA ASN A 129 20.87 -6.28 -0.16
C ASN A 129 21.76 -7.45 0.30
N TYR A 130 21.35 -8.10 1.39
CA TYR A 130 22.00 -9.30 1.94
C TYR A 130 21.22 -10.58 1.65
N TYR A 131 20.21 -10.55 0.78
CA TYR A 131 19.46 -11.73 0.40
C TYR A 131 20.36 -12.75 -0.29
N LYS A 132 20.39 -13.97 0.24
CA LYS A 132 21.14 -15.09 -0.37
C LYS A 132 20.20 -16.16 -0.92
N ARG A 133 19.25 -16.61 -0.13
CA ARG A 133 18.25 -17.63 -0.48
C ARG A 133 17.07 -17.61 0.49
N THR A 134 15.95 -18.15 0.02
CA THR A 134 14.79 -18.40 0.88
C THR A 134 15.00 -19.67 1.69
N THR A 135 14.94 -19.59 3.02
CA THR A 135 15.00 -20.75 3.92
C THR A 135 13.58 -21.14 4.36
N PRO A 136 13.33 -22.38 4.86
CA PRO A 136 12.02 -22.77 5.37
C PRO A 136 11.47 -21.80 6.43
N LYS A 137 12.33 -21.32 7.34
CA LYS A 137 11.96 -20.33 8.38
C LYS A 137 11.56 -18.98 7.79
N THR A 138 12.38 -18.41 6.88
CA THR A 138 12.06 -17.13 6.24
C THR A 138 10.84 -17.24 5.35
N LEU A 139 10.61 -18.39 4.71
CA LEU A 139 9.43 -18.66 3.93
C LEU A 139 8.16 -18.71 4.78
N LEU A 140 8.19 -19.43 5.92
CA LEU A 140 7.06 -19.49 6.83
C LEU A 140 6.71 -18.09 7.36
N LEU A 141 7.70 -17.35 7.86
CA LEU A 141 7.49 -15.97 8.33
C LEU A 141 6.97 -15.06 7.21
N GLY A 142 7.48 -15.22 5.98
CA GLY A 142 7.02 -14.49 4.81
C GLY A 142 5.56 -14.79 4.47
N LYS A 143 5.14 -16.06 4.51
CA LYS A 143 3.75 -16.46 4.26
C LYS A 143 2.79 -15.89 5.30
N LEU A 144 3.15 -15.98 6.58
CA LEU A 144 2.36 -15.40 7.68
C LEU A 144 2.24 -13.89 7.54
N MET A 145 3.36 -13.21 7.24
CA MET A 145 3.40 -11.78 6.96
C MET A 145 2.54 -11.40 5.77
N ALA A 146 2.67 -12.11 4.63
CA ALA A 146 1.92 -11.81 3.42
C ALA A 146 0.40 -12.01 3.63
N PHE A 147 0.00 -13.07 4.34
CA PHE A 147 -1.40 -13.31 4.70
C PHE A 147 -1.93 -12.23 5.65
N GLY A 148 -1.21 -11.95 6.75
CA GLY A 148 -1.65 -10.98 7.75
C GLY A 148 -1.71 -9.55 7.20
N LEU A 149 -0.70 -9.12 6.42
CA LEU A 149 -0.70 -7.80 5.79
C LEU A 149 -1.65 -7.73 4.59
N GLY A 150 -1.88 -8.83 3.87
CA GLY A 150 -2.94 -8.94 2.88
C GLY A 150 -4.31 -8.76 3.52
N PHE A 151 -4.58 -9.44 4.64
CA PHE A 151 -5.80 -9.27 5.42
C PHE A 151 -5.99 -7.80 5.85
N TYR A 152 -4.95 -7.20 6.44
CA TYR A 152 -4.97 -5.80 6.82
C TYR A 152 -5.25 -4.87 5.63
N ASP A 153 -4.65 -5.15 4.46
CA ASP A 153 -4.87 -4.37 3.24
C ASP A 153 -6.31 -4.47 2.73
N GLY A 154 -6.90 -5.66 2.77
CA GLY A 154 -8.31 -5.86 2.40
C GLY A 154 -9.27 -5.23 3.40
N PHE A 155 -8.92 -5.23 4.68
CA PHE A 155 -9.76 -4.72 5.77
C PHE A 155 -9.74 -3.18 5.85
N LEU A 156 -8.55 -2.56 5.86
CA LEU A 156 -8.34 -1.11 5.96
C LEU A 156 -7.50 -0.54 4.82
N GLY A 157 -6.34 -1.12 4.59
CA GLY A 157 -5.40 -0.77 3.54
C GLY A 157 -4.34 0.29 3.86
N PRO A 158 -4.64 1.37 4.56
CA PRO A 158 -3.67 2.45 4.76
C PRO A 158 -2.38 1.99 5.45
N GLY A 159 -1.21 2.28 4.84
CA GLY A 159 0.10 1.91 5.40
C GLY A 159 0.59 0.50 5.09
N THR A 160 -0.22 -0.38 4.48
CA THR A 160 0.14 -1.77 4.17
C THR A 160 1.47 -1.87 3.42
N ALA A 161 1.68 -1.05 2.39
CA ALA A 161 2.90 -1.11 1.60
C ALA A 161 4.14 -0.73 2.42
N ALA A 162 4.04 0.21 3.36
CA ALA A 162 5.14 0.52 4.27
C ALA A 162 5.45 -0.66 5.21
N PHE A 163 4.42 -1.32 5.75
CA PHE A 163 4.59 -2.53 6.56
C PHE A 163 5.19 -3.69 5.76
N LEU A 164 4.70 -3.94 4.54
CA LEU A 164 5.26 -4.95 3.64
C LEU A 164 6.74 -4.69 3.37
N MET A 165 7.10 -3.45 3.02
CA MET A 165 8.48 -3.05 2.76
C MET A 165 9.37 -3.31 3.97
N PHE A 166 8.95 -2.86 5.16
CA PHE A 166 9.67 -3.09 6.41
C PHE A 166 9.89 -4.59 6.67
N CYS A 167 8.83 -5.38 6.58
CA CYS A 167 8.90 -6.82 6.83
C CYS A 167 9.79 -7.55 5.81
N LEU A 168 9.73 -7.17 4.53
CA LEU A 168 10.58 -7.74 3.49
C LEU A 168 12.06 -7.44 3.75
N ILE A 169 12.40 -6.22 4.15
CA ILE A 169 13.77 -5.86 4.57
C ILE A 169 14.19 -6.72 5.78
N LYS A 170 13.32 -6.85 6.77
CA LYS A 170 13.67 -7.55 8.03
C LYS A 170 13.80 -9.05 7.84
N ILE A 171 12.84 -9.69 7.16
CA ILE A 171 12.74 -11.15 7.02
C ILE A 171 13.73 -11.65 5.95
N PHE A 172 13.74 -11.02 4.78
CA PHE A 172 14.51 -11.48 3.62
C PHE A 172 15.82 -10.71 3.42
N LYS A 173 16.13 -9.72 4.27
CA LYS A 173 17.36 -8.92 4.20
C LYS A 173 17.52 -8.16 2.87
N LEU A 174 16.41 -7.74 2.26
CA LEU A 174 16.42 -6.94 1.06
C LEU A 174 16.86 -5.50 1.35
N ASP A 175 17.40 -4.83 0.34
CA ASP A 175 17.57 -3.38 0.34
C ASP A 175 16.24 -2.66 0.07
N PHE A 176 16.17 -1.35 0.34
CA PHE A 176 14.94 -0.57 0.15
C PHE A 176 14.40 -0.64 -1.27
N SER A 177 15.27 -0.58 -2.28
CA SER A 177 14.85 -0.60 -3.68
C SER A 177 14.22 -1.95 -4.07
N SER A 178 14.85 -3.06 -3.69
CA SER A 178 14.29 -4.41 -3.93
C SER A 178 13.06 -4.67 -3.08
N ALA A 179 13.05 -4.23 -1.83
CA ALA A 179 11.87 -4.34 -0.97
C ALA A 179 10.69 -3.57 -1.53
N SER A 180 10.90 -2.34 -2.05
CA SER A 180 9.85 -1.57 -2.72
C SER A 180 9.27 -2.33 -3.91
N GLY A 181 10.12 -2.88 -4.80
CA GLY A 181 9.66 -3.66 -5.94
C GLY A 181 8.83 -4.89 -5.54
N ASN A 182 9.32 -5.68 -4.57
CA ASN A 182 8.61 -6.87 -4.07
C ASN A 182 7.29 -6.49 -3.38
N THR A 183 7.27 -5.38 -2.63
CA THR A 183 6.06 -4.82 -2.02
C THR A 183 4.99 -4.54 -3.06
N LYS A 184 5.36 -3.98 -4.24
CA LYS A 184 4.38 -3.69 -5.29
C LYS A 184 3.70 -4.94 -5.82
N ILE A 185 4.39 -6.07 -5.93
CA ILE A 185 3.77 -7.34 -6.35
C ILE A 185 2.80 -7.88 -5.28
N LEU A 186 3.18 -7.85 -4.00
CA LEU A 186 2.30 -8.32 -2.93
C LEU A 186 1.09 -7.40 -2.74
N ASN A 187 1.29 -6.09 -2.83
CA ASN A 187 0.21 -5.10 -2.75
C ASN A 187 -0.69 -5.13 -4.00
N LEU A 188 -0.14 -5.44 -5.18
CA LEU A 188 -0.94 -5.68 -6.39
C LEU A 188 -1.88 -6.87 -6.20
N SER A 189 -1.39 -7.96 -5.59
CA SER A 189 -2.16 -9.15 -5.26
C SER A 189 -3.33 -8.83 -4.34
N SER A 190 -3.08 -8.10 -3.24
CA SER A 190 -4.13 -7.74 -2.28
C SER A 190 -5.12 -6.69 -2.84
N ASN A 191 -4.65 -5.72 -3.61
CA ASN A 191 -5.51 -4.76 -4.30
C ASN A 191 -6.40 -5.44 -5.34
N PHE A 192 -5.85 -6.41 -6.11
CA PHE A 192 -6.65 -7.20 -7.06
C PHE A 192 -7.76 -7.99 -6.36
N ALA A 193 -7.40 -8.72 -5.30
CA ALA A 193 -8.38 -9.48 -4.51
C ALA A 193 -9.47 -8.56 -3.94
N SER A 194 -9.08 -7.42 -3.36
CA SER A 194 -10.00 -6.45 -2.78
C SER A 194 -10.90 -5.82 -3.85
N LEU A 195 -10.34 -5.45 -5.00
CA LEU A 195 -11.10 -4.92 -6.14
C LEU A 195 -12.18 -5.90 -6.60
N VAL A 196 -11.82 -7.17 -6.76
CA VAL A 196 -12.77 -8.23 -7.18
C VAL A 196 -13.89 -8.36 -6.16
N VAL A 197 -13.58 -8.47 -4.86
CA VAL A 197 -14.59 -8.63 -3.81
C VAL A 197 -15.49 -7.39 -3.71
N PHE A 198 -14.94 -6.17 -3.67
CA PHE A 198 -15.75 -4.95 -3.65
C PHE A 198 -16.57 -4.78 -4.93
N GLY A 199 -16.05 -5.25 -6.08
CA GLY A 199 -16.77 -5.26 -7.35
C GLY A 199 -18.03 -6.14 -7.28
N PHE A 200 -17.92 -7.39 -6.79
CA PHE A 200 -19.07 -8.27 -6.59
C PHE A 200 -20.07 -7.73 -5.56
N LEU A 201 -19.61 -6.96 -4.58
CA LEU A 201 -20.48 -6.31 -3.59
C LEU A 201 -21.14 -5.01 -4.10
N GLY A 202 -20.86 -4.58 -5.34
CA GLY A 202 -21.38 -3.32 -5.89
C GLY A 202 -20.87 -2.07 -5.18
N LYS A 203 -19.69 -2.13 -4.54
CA LYS A 203 -19.10 -1.04 -3.76
C LYS A 203 -18.02 -0.26 -4.53
N LEU A 204 -18.17 -0.17 -5.85
CA LEU A 204 -17.26 0.60 -6.73
C LEU A 204 -18.02 1.77 -7.36
N ASN A 205 -17.41 2.93 -7.36
CA ASN A 205 -17.84 4.04 -8.20
C ASN A 205 -16.94 4.11 -9.43
N TRP A 206 -17.42 3.60 -10.55
CA TRP A 206 -16.65 3.57 -11.81
C TRP A 206 -16.40 4.95 -12.39
N LEU A 207 -17.36 5.88 -12.19
CA LEU A 207 -17.32 7.22 -12.74
C LEU A 207 -16.14 8.05 -12.23
N TYR A 208 -15.81 7.91 -10.95
CA TYR A 208 -14.63 8.53 -10.34
C TYR A 208 -13.41 7.58 -10.35
N GLY A 209 -13.65 6.29 -10.14
CA GLY A 209 -12.59 5.31 -9.97
C GLY A 209 -11.67 5.16 -11.18
N ILE A 210 -12.24 5.11 -12.40
CA ILE A 210 -11.44 4.97 -13.62
C ILE A 210 -10.59 6.22 -13.91
N PRO A 211 -11.14 7.45 -13.94
CA PRO A 211 -10.33 8.65 -14.15
C PRO A 211 -9.25 8.84 -13.07
N ILE A 212 -9.58 8.63 -11.80
CA ILE A 212 -8.59 8.72 -10.71
C ILE A 212 -7.52 7.63 -10.84
N ALA A 213 -7.88 6.41 -11.27
CA ALA A 213 -6.91 5.35 -11.52
C ALA A 213 -5.89 5.74 -12.61
N LEU A 214 -6.32 6.43 -13.66
CA LEU A 214 -5.41 6.94 -14.70
C LEU A 214 -4.45 8.00 -14.12
N VAL A 215 -4.97 8.95 -13.34
CA VAL A 215 -4.16 9.97 -12.65
C VAL A 215 -3.14 9.31 -11.71
N MET A 216 -3.58 8.37 -10.87
CA MET A 216 -2.71 7.62 -9.97
C MET A 216 -1.67 6.78 -10.72
N THR A 217 -2.01 6.25 -11.89
CA THR A 217 -1.07 5.50 -12.73
C THR A 217 0.09 6.38 -13.18
N VAL A 218 -0.18 7.62 -13.59
CA VAL A 218 0.88 8.57 -13.97
C VAL A 218 1.77 8.88 -12.78
N GLY A 219 1.19 9.19 -11.62
CA GLY A 219 1.94 9.44 -10.38
C GLY A 219 2.81 8.24 -9.96
N ALA A 220 2.26 7.03 -10.04
CA ALA A 220 2.98 5.80 -9.71
C ALA A 220 4.17 5.52 -10.65
N ILE A 221 4.04 5.81 -11.94
CA ILE A 221 5.14 5.71 -12.92
C ILE A 221 6.27 6.68 -12.54
N ILE A 222 5.93 7.91 -12.21
CA ILE A 222 6.90 8.94 -11.79
C ILE A 222 7.57 8.53 -10.48
N GLY A 223 6.81 8.16 -9.46
CA GLY A 223 7.33 7.72 -8.16
C GLY A 223 8.24 6.49 -8.27
N ALA A 224 7.83 5.47 -9.02
CA ALA A 224 8.64 4.28 -9.26
C ALA A 224 9.95 4.62 -9.99
N ARG A 225 9.90 5.50 -11.00
CA ARG A 225 11.11 5.97 -11.69
C ARG A 225 12.06 6.69 -10.75
N LEU A 226 11.57 7.59 -9.91
CA LEU A 226 12.38 8.28 -8.90
C LEU A 226 13.01 7.31 -7.91
N ALA A 227 12.23 6.34 -7.40
CA ALA A 227 12.72 5.32 -6.48
C ALA A 227 13.83 4.47 -7.11
N ILE A 228 13.66 4.04 -8.36
CA ILE A 228 14.64 3.21 -9.08
C ILE A 228 15.91 4.00 -9.35
N LEU A 229 15.81 5.24 -9.84
CA LEU A 229 16.96 6.07 -10.22
C LEU A 229 17.77 6.54 -9.01
N LYS A 230 17.08 6.98 -7.94
CA LYS A 230 17.74 7.53 -6.75
C LYS A 230 18.10 6.46 -5.69
N GLY A 231 17.49 5.29 -5.77
CA GLY A 231 17.82 4.12 -4.95
C GLY A 231 17.59 4.30 -3.45
N ASN A 232 18.31 3.49 -2.66
CA ASN A 232 18.11 3.36 -1.21
C ASN A 232 18.27 4.67 -0.44
N LYS A 233 19.23 5.52 -0.83
CA LYS A 233 19.49 6.83 -0.20
C LYS A 233 18.31 7.79 -0.29
N PHE A 234 17.46 7.62 -1.28
CA PHE A 234 16.24 8.42 -1.47
C PHE A 234 15.00 7.74 -0.86
N ILE A 235 14.85 6.43 -1.06
CA ILE A 235 13.67 5.71 -0.59
C ILE A 235 13.58 5.73 0.94
N LYS A 236 14.70 5.53 1.64
CA LYS A 236 14.73 5.48 3.11
C LYS A 236 14.26 6.77 3.78
N PRO A 237 14.77 7.98 3.47
CA PRO A 237 14.25 9.21 4.07
C PRO A 237 12.79 9.46 3.71
N VAL A 238 12.36 9.18 2.47
CA VAL A 238 10.94 9.29 2.09
C VAL A 238 10.09 8.34 2.94
N PHE A 239 10.53 7.08 3.12
CA PHE A 239 9.86 6.12 3.99
C PHE A 239 9.70 6.65 5.43
N LEU A 240 10.77 7.22 6.01
CA LEU A 240 10.73 7.77 7.36
C LEU A 240 9.77 8.97 7.47
N VAL A 241 9.86 9.93 6.53
CA VAL A 241 8.97 11.10 6.51
C VAL A 241 7.52 10.67 6.36
N VAL A 242 7.23 9.78 5.42
CA VAL A 242 5.88 9.24 5.23
C VAL A 242 5.40 8.57 6.51
N THR A 243 6.22 7.72 7.14
CA THR A 243 5.82 7.02 8.37
C THR A 243 5.53 7.99 9.52
N ILE A 244 6.31 9.08 9.68
CA ILE A 244 6.02 10.15 10.66
C ILE A 244 4.67 10.80 10.36
N VAL A 245 4.46 11.24 9.12
CA VAL A 245 3.20 11.89 8.72
C VAL A 245 2.00 10.99 9.01
N LEU A 246 2.15 9.67 8.74
CA LEU A 246 1.13 8.68 9.04
C LEU A 246 0.85 8.56 10.55
N ILE A 247 1.91 8.52 11.37
CA ILE A 247 1.78 8.47 12.83
C ILE A 247 1.04 9.73 13.34
N LEU A 248 1.46 10.92 12.90
CA LEU A 248 0.83 12.18 13.30
C LEU A 248 -0.66 12.23 12.91
N LYS A 249 -0.97 11.84 11.67
CA LYS A 249 -2.36 11.78 11.21
C LYS A 249 -3.21 10.82 12.03
N MET A 250 -2.73 9.59 12.25
CA MET A 250 -3.45 8.60 13.04
C MET A 250 -3.56 9.01 14.52
N SER A 251 -2.58 9.75 15.06
CA SER A 251 -2.68 10.32 16.42
C SER A 251 -3.86 11.28 16.51
N VAL A 252 -4.01 12.20 15.55
CA VAL A 252 -5.15 13.11 15.51
C VAL A 252 -6.47 12.36 15.39
N GLU A 253 -6.57 11.34 14.54
CA GLU A 253 -7.80 10.56 14.35
C GLU A 253 -8.19 9.66 15.53
N ILE A 254 -7.24 9.35 16.45
CA ILE A 254 -7.49 8.46 17.60
C ILE A 254 -7.75 9.26 18.88
N PHE A 255 -7.05 10.40 19.04
CA PHE A 255 -7.06 11.16 20.30
C PHE A 255 -7.90 12.44 20.27
N PHE A 256 -8.25 12.90 19.06
CA PHE A 256 -9.07 14.09 18.83
C PHE A 256 -10.23 13.84 17.85
#